data_faa3480d38049fd0ab96806cf6105830
#
_entry.id   faa3480d38049fd0ab96806cf6105830
#
_cell.length_a   1.000
_cell.length_b   1.000
_cell.length_c   1.000
_cell.angle_alpha   90.00
_cell.angle_beta   90.00
_cell.angle_gamma   90.00
#
_symmetry.space_group_name_H-M   'P 1'
#
loop_
_entity.id
_entity.type
_entity.pdbx_description
1 polymer ?
#
loop_
_entity_poly.entity_id
_entity_poly.type
_entity_poly.pdbx_seq_one_letter_code
_entity_poly.pdbx_strand_id
1 'polypeptide(L)'
;MNFSVCLIAKNEELTLPRMIGSLKEFQSRGGEILVLDTGSTDKTAEVARGLGCIVYEVGDKFRIKINKKLAYDINKKFIIGGEGDVVKEGESLFDFAGARNFIADFAKNDMIATPDCDEIFTKFDLDKVQEVIKNGAEQLEYEFVFSHDAFGNPVTKFRHCKFYNRRKMKWVGVVHEVLQGEAIRMYLGEDIIKLEHYQNEKTNRTGYLKGLAIDCFQNPNNDRNSHYFAREMMYYGKNKSAIKEFERHVAMNGWQSEKSQSQLYIGDCYRNMKNYDEMAKWYVKSFDTEARREPMMRLAEYYFGKQMHKQVIAYAEAALTVTQLPFYSNYQPYYENIPHELLYISYWWAGDRIKSREHYLKALAFCPDHPKYKYDGMFYLPMITFVIPTLGRPEGLKRCVDSIKALDYPQNLIEIIVKEDSFENRVGVPKLLKQGVAESKGEWIVSASNDTEFTPKSIIEALLSAPDGFVSFNTGDLYPDESNQCEHFMIRKDIIAKIGEIFDTDFFHCGCDNLLWAKMKKLGIAKRCEKAIVKHYHFAQTGRANVDFKKLVSDPVYELAYSHIEEDRALLKKKLAEL
;
A
#
# COMPACT_ATOMS: atom_id res chain seq x y z
N MET A 1 -31.30 8.46 -13.89
CA MET A 1 -30.17 7.51 -13.96
C MET A 1 -30.27 6.65 -15.21
N ASN A 2 -29.15 6.32 -15.87
CA ASN A 2 -29.10 5.53 -17.10
C ASN A 2 -28.61 4.10 -16.87
N PHE A 3 -28.57 3.67 -15.62
CA PHE A 3 -28.30 2.28 -15.22
C PHE A 3 -29.14 1.90 -13.99
N SER A 4 -29.31 0.60 -13.74
CA SER A 4 -29.97 0.02 -12.57
C SER A 4 -28.98 -0.81 -11.77
N VAL A 5 -29.19 -0.90 -10.45
CA VAL A 5 -28.40 -1.78 -9.58
C VAL A 5 -29.23 -3.03 -9.25
N CYS A 6 -28.66 -4.22 -9.46
CA CYS A 6 -29.31 -5.49 -9.20
C CYS A 6 -28.47 -6.31 -8.23
N LEU A 7 -29.03 -6.67 -7.09
CA LEU A 7 -28.40 -7.47 -6.04
C LEU A 7 -29.10 -8.83 -5.93
N ILE A 8 -28.33 -9.87 -5.64
CA ILE A 8 -28.85 -11.16 -5.15
C ILE A 8 -28.51 -11.27 -3.66
N ALA A 9 -29.48 -11.58 -2.84
CA ALA A 9 -29.33 -11.59 -1.39
C ALA A 9 -29.85 -12.88 -0.76
N LYS A 10 -29.16 -13.37 0.28
CA LYS A 10 -29.62 -14.43 1.15
C LYS A 10 -29.01 -14.31 2.54
N ASN A 11 -29.84 -14.00 3.55
CA ASN A 11 -29.43 -13.78 4.94
C ASN A 11 -28.39 -12.64 5.08
N GLU A 12 -28.70 -11.50 4.49
CA GLU A 12 -27.84 -10.31 4.39
C GLU A 12 -28.40 -9.10 5.18
N GLU A 13 -29.23 -9.34 6.20
CA GLU A 13 -29.85 -8.27 6.99
C GLU A 13 -28.83 -7.29 7.61
N LEU A 14 -27.58 -7.76 7.88
CA LEU A 14 -26.53 -6.96 8.51
C LEU A 14 -25.61 -6.24 7.48
N THR A 15 -25.42 -6.82 6.29
CA THR A 15 -24.51 -6.28 5.26
C THR A 15 -25.21 -5.33 4.32
N LEU A 16 -26.44 -5.65 3.94
CA LEU A 16 -27.21 -4.91 2.97
C LEU A 16 -27.35 -3.40 3.29
N PRO A 17 -27.58 -2.97 4.56
CA PRO A 17 -27.64 -1.54 4.89
C PRO A 17 -26.39 -0.76 4.54
N ARG A 18 -25.22 -1.35 4.70
CA ARG A 18 -23.94 -0.72 4.39
C ARG A 18 -23.73 -0.61 2.87
N MET A 19 -24.06 -1.67 2.13
CA MET A 19 -24.01 -1.65 0.66
C MET A 19 -24.94 -0.58 0.10
N ILE A 20 -26.24 -0.60 0.50
CA ILE A 20 -27.23 0.38 0.03
C ILE A 20 -26.85 1.80 0.49
N GLY A 21 -26.27 1.94 1.69
CA GLY A 21 -25.74 3.21 2.18
C GLY A 21 -24.70 3.85 1.26
N SER A 22 -23.85 3.04 0.62
CA SER A 22 -22.87 3.51 -0.37
C SER A 22 -23.50 3.99 -1.67
N LEU A 23 -24.75 3.62 -1.93
CA LEU A 23 -25.57 4.03 -3.09
C LEU A 23 -26.58 5.14 -2.78
N LYS A 24 -26.49 5.79 -1.60
CA LYS A 24 -27.46 6.80 -1.15
C LYS A 24 -27.61 7.97 -2.14
N GLU A 25 -26.52 8.44 -2.71
CA GLU A 25 -26.55 9.49 -3.73
C GLU A 25 -27.24 9.01 -5.00
N PHE A 26 -26.94 7.77 -5.45
CA PHE A 26 -27.61 7.15 -6.60
C PHE A 26 -29.13 7.07 -6.39
N GLN A 27 -29.60 6.63 -5.23
CA GLN A 27 -31.04 6.59 -4.90
C GLN A 27 -31.66 7.99 -4.85
N SER A 28 -31.00 8.98 -4.22
CA SER A 28 -31.51 10.36 -4.11
C SER A 28 -31.70 11.04 -5.46
N ARG A 29 -30.93 10.61 -6.47
CA ARG A 29 -31.06 11.06 -7.86
C ARG A 29 -32.05 10.21 -8.70
N GLY A 30 -32.89 9.37 -8.05
CA GLY A 30 -33.89 8.52 -8.69
C GLY A 30 -33.31 7.23 -9.29
N GLY A 31 -32.16 6.76 -8.80
CA GLY A 31 -31.57 5.48 -9.18
C GLY A 31 -32.41 4.30 -8.67
N GLU A 32 -32.56 3.26 -9.50
CA GLU A 32 -33.31 2.05 -9.20
C GLU A 32 -32.40 0.97 -8.61
N ILE A 33 -32.77 0.41 -7.47
CA ILE A 33 -32.10 -0.74 -6.85
C ILE A 33 -33.08 -1.89 -6.72
N LEU A 34 -32.77 -3.02 -7.33
CA LEU A 34 -33.54 -4.27 -7.27
C LEU A 34 -32.76 -5.28 -6.41
N VAL A 35 -33.47 -5.96 -5.53
CA VAL A 35 -32.93 -7.03 -4.68
C VAL A 35 -33.70 -8.31 -4.94
N LEU A 36 -33.00 -9.36 -5.34
CA LEU A 36 -33.54 -10.72 -5.46
C LEU A 36 -33.26 -11.47 -4.17
N ASP A 37 -34.27 -11.66 -3.34
CA ASP A 37 -34.19 -12.54 -2.18
C ASP A 37 -34.32 -14.01 -2.61
N THR A 38 -33.27 -14.78 -2.36
CA THR A 38 -33.13 -16.18 -2.77
C THR A 38 -33.46 -17.16 -1.63
N GLY A 39 -34.44 -16.79 -0.82
CA GLY A 39 -34.94 -17.58 0.29
C GLY A 39 -34.19 -17.30 1.61
N SER A 40 -34.15 -16.03 1.99
CA SER A 40 -33.66 -15.62 3.33
C SER A 40 -34.58 -16.12 4.45
N THR A 41 -33.98 -16.40 5.59
CA THR A 41 -34.68 -16.80 6.81
C THR A 41 -34.58 -15.74 7.92
N ASP A 42 -33.86 -14.67 7.64
CA ASP A 42 -33.70 -13.46 8.47
C ASP A 42 -34.56 -12.30 7.89
N LYS A 43 -34.32 -11.08 8.32
CA LYS A 43 -35.06 -9.88 7.90
C LYS A 43 -34.54 -9.23 6.61
N THR A 44 -33.77 -9.93 5.80
CA THR A 44 -33.14 -9.36 4.58
C THR A 44 -34.15 -8.66 3.68
N ALA A 45 -35.28 -9.32 3.35
CA ALA A 45 -36.30 -8.74 2.46
C ALA A 45 -36.98 -7.51 3.09
N GLU A 46 -37.28 -7.53 4.40
CA GLU A 46 -37.86 -6.40 5.14
C GLU A 46 -36.91 -5.20 5.16
N VAL A 47 -35.63 -5.46 5.48
CA VAL A 47 -34.56 -4.45 5.50
C VAL A 47 -34.39 -3.81 4.11
N ALA A 48 -34.33 -4.61 3.06
CA ALA A 48 -34.22 -4.11 1.68
C ALA A 48 -35.37 -3.16 1.31
N ARG A 49 -36.63 -3.53 1.64
CA ARG A 49 -37.81 -2.67 1.41
C ARG A 49 -37.73 -1.37 2.22
N GLY A 50 -37.32 -1.47 3.49
CA GLY A 50 -37.12 -0.31 4.35
C GLY A 50 -36.06 0.67 3.85
N LEU A 51 -35.07 0.17 3.10
CA LEU A 51 -34.03 0.96 2.43
C LEU A 51 -34.45 1.48 1.03
N GLY A 52 -35.71 1.32 0.64
CA GLY A 52 -36.25 1.83 -0.63
C GLY A 52 -35.90 0.97 -1.85
N CYS A 53 -35.51 -0.29 -1.68
CA CYS A 53 -35.26 -1.20 -2.78
C CYS A 53 -36.55 -1.88 -3.29
N ILE A 54 -36.55 -2.24 -4.58
CA ILE A 54 -37.59 -3.11 -5.18
C ILE A 54 -37.18 -4.56 -4.90
N VAL A 55 -38.01 -5.31 -4.18
CA VAL A 55 -37.64 -6.67 -3.72
C VAL A 55 -38.46 -7.73 -4.42
N TYR A 56 -37.78 -8.73 -4.97
CA TYR A 56 -38.35 -9.95 -5.55
C TYR A 56 -37.96 -11.15 -4.69
N GLU A 57 -38.93 -11.85 -4.12
CA GLU A 57 -38.71 -13.05 -3.32
C GLU A 57 -38.99 -14.31 -4.18
N VAL A 58 -37.99 -15.18 -4.35
CA VAL A 58 -38.06 -16.32 -5.25
C VAL A 58 -37.80 -17.68 -4.56
N GLY A 59 -37.50 -17.67 -3.28
CA GLY A 59 -37.22 -18.88 -2.51
C GLY A 59 -36.08 -19.71 -3.13
N ASP A 60 -36.31 -21.01 -3.27
CA ASP A 60 -35.32 -21.97 -3.76
C ASP A 60 -35.29 -22.12 -5.30
N LYS A 61 -35.86 -21.19 -6.09
CA LYS A 61 -35.98 -21.27 -7.54
C LYS A 61 -34.68 -21.60 -8.27
N PHE A 62 -33.55 -21.07 -7.79
CA PHE A 62 -32.23 -21.23 -8.40
C PHE A 62 -31.38 -22.32 -7.72
N ARG A 63 -32.02 -23.35 -7.11
CA ARG A 63 -31.33 -24.50 -6.53
C ARG A 63 -31.37 -25.70 -7.46
N ILE A 64 -30.18 -26.17 -7.85
CA ILE A 64 -29.97 -27.37 -8.69
C ILE A 64 -29.73 -28.57 -7.75
N LYS A 65 -30.54 -29.63 -7.86
CA LYS A 65 -30.41 -30.86 -7.04
C LYS A 65 -29.43 -31.86 -7.69
N ILE A 66 -28.56 -32.48 -6.86
CA ILE A 66 -27.58 -33.48 -7.28
C ILE A 66 -28.16 -34.88 -7.09
N ASN A 67 -28.22 -35.70 -8.17
CA ASN A 67 -28.63 -37.09 -8.10
C ASN A 67 -27.45 -38.03 -7.80
N LYS A 68 -27.77 -39.29 -7.43
CA LYS A 68 -26.80 -40.32 -7.05
C LYS A 68 -25.73 -40.61 -8.10
N LYS A 69 -26.15 -40.70 -9.35
CA LYS A 69 -25.25 -41.02 -10.48
C LYS A 69 -24.24 -39.91 -10.69
N LEU A 70 -24.69 -38.68 -10.74
CA LEU A 70 -23.81 -37.51 -10.91
C LEU A 70 -22.79 -37.39 -9.75
N ALA A 71 -23.22 -37.59 -8.50
CA ALA A 71 -22.33 -37.57 -7.35
C ALA A 71 -21.26 -38.66 -7.46
N TYR A 72 -21.64 -39.89 -7.82
CA TYR A 72 -20.70 -41.00 -7.99
C TYR A 72 -19.66 -40.72 -9.10
N ASP A 73 -20.10 -40.30 -10.29
CA ASP A 73 -19.24 -40.07 -11.45
C ASP A 73 -18.22 -38.95 -11.18
N ILE A 74 -18.63 -37.85 -10.53
CA ILE A 74 -17.77 -36.72 -10.18
C ILE A 74 -16.68 -37.17 -9.18
N ASN A 75 -17.08 -37.80 -8.06
CA ASN A 75 -16.13 -38.20 -7.03
C ASN A 75 -15.12 -39.22 -7.56
N LYS A 76 -15.57 -40.18 -8.35
CA LYS A 76 -14.69 -41.19 -9.01
C LYS A 76 -13.68 -40.55 -9.96
N LYS A 77 -14.06 -39.48 -10.68
CA LYS A 77 -13.17 -38.79 -11.63
C LYS A 77 -12.09 -37.95 -10.94
N PHE A 78 -12.48 -37.19 -9.93
CA PHE A 78 -11.65 -36.13 -9.38
C PHE A 78 -10.98 -36.46 -8.06
N ILE A 79 -11.61 -37.29 -7.20
CA ILE A 79 -11.13 -37.49 -5.83
C ILE A 79 -10.18 -38.70 -5.73
N ILE A 80 -9.03 -38.46 -5.10
CA ILE A 80 -8.09 -39.53 -4.74
C ILE A 80 -8.51 -40.12 -3.40
N GLY A 81 -8.47 -41.45 -3.30
CA GLY A 81 -8.98 -42.20 -2.14
C GLY A 81 -8.43 -41.69 -0.80
N GLY A 82 -9.33 -41.57 0.18
CA GLY A 82 -9.03 -41.07 1.52
C GLY A 82 -9.27 -39.58 1.75
N GLU A 83 -9.48 -38.77 0.68
CA GLU A 83 -9.74 -37.33 0.84
C GLU A 83 -11.22 -36.95 0.97
N GLY A 84 -12.13 -37.94 0.90
CA GLY A 84 -13.57 -37.75 1.04
C GLY A 84 -14.25 -37.08 -0.16
N ASP A 85 -15.54 -37.31 -0.31
CA ASP A 85 -16.33 -36.83 -1.45
C ASP A 85 -16.45 -35.31 -1.51
N VAL A 86 -16.54 -34.79 -2.74
CA VAL A 86 -16.80 -33.34 -3.03
C VAL A 86 -18.29 -33.08 -3.14
N VAL A 87 -19.05 -34.04 -3.70
CA VAL A 87 -20.49 -33.95 -3.96
C VAL A 87 -21.20 -35.15 -3.41
N LYS A 88 -22.41 -34.95 -2.83
CA LYS A 88 -23.25 -36.04 -2.29
C LYS A 88 -24.66 -35.99 -2.91
N GLU A 89 -25.28 -37.15 -2.99
CA GLU A 89 -26.68 -37.26 -3.40
C GLU A 89 -27.60 -36.43 -2.50
N GLY A 90 -28.59 -35.78 -3.09
CA GLY A 90 -29.54 -34.93 -2.37
C GLY A 90 -29.05 -33.53 -2.04
N GLU A 91 -27.79 -33.24 -2.23
CA GLU A 91 -27.28 -31.88 -2.09
C GLU A 91 -27.83 -30.98 -3.21
N SER A 92 -27.81 -29.67 -2.93
CA SER A 92 -28.21 -28.68 -3.92
C SER A 92 -27.15 -27.58 -4.07
N LEU A 93 -27.09 -27.05 -5.29
CA LEU A 93 -26.27 -25.91 -5.65
C LEU A 93 -27.13 -24.68 -5.88
N PHE A 94 -26.53 -23.50 -5.72
CA PHE A 94 -27.14 -22.25 -6.13
C PHE A 94 -26.59 -21.83 -7.49
N ASP A 95 -27.48 -21.53 -8.44
CA ASP A 95 -27.15 -21.00 -9.77
C ASP A 95 -27.05 -19.48 -9.72
N PHE A 96 -25.84 -18.97 -9.48
CA PHE A 96 -25.58 -17.54 -9.39
C PHE A 96 -25.83 -16.82 -10.72
N ALA A 97 -25.39 -17.38 -11.83
CA ALA A 97 -25.59 -16.78 -13.16
C ALA A 97 -27.07 -16.67 -13.50
N GLY A 98 -27.82 -17.73 -13.28
CA GLY A 98 -29.28 -17.75 -13.51
C GLY A 98 -30.00 -16.70 -12.66
N ALA A 99 -29.63 -16.57 -11.39
CA ALA A 99 -30.20 -15.57 -10.46
C ALA A 99 -29.88 -14.13 -10.90
N ARG A 100 -28.61 -13.83 -11.27
CA ARG A 100 -28.20 -12.49 -11.75
C ARG A 100 -28.90 -12.11 -13.06
N ASN A 101 -28.97 -13.03 -14.01
CA ASN A 101 -29.66 -12.79 -15.26
C ASN A 101 -31.16 -12.56 -15.04
N PHE A 102 -31.77 -13.35 -14.15
CA PHE A 102 -33.20 -13.22 -13.83
C PHE A 102 -33.55 -11.85 -13.26
N ILE A 103 -32.83 -11.37 -12.25
CA ILE A 103 -33.13 -10.06 -11.65
C ILE A 103 -32.84 -8.91 -12.63
N ALA A 104 -31.81 -9.04 -13.46
CA ALA A 104 -31.51 -8.05 -14.49
C ALA A 104 -32.63 -7.85 -15.52
N ASP A 105 -33.44 -8.88 -15.78
CA ASP A 105 -34.57 -8.78 -16.75
C ASP A 105 -35.72 -7.89 -16.24
N PHE A 106 -35.81 -7.60 -14.92
CA PHE A 106 -36.79 -6.70 -14.33
C PHE A 106 -36.32 -5.24 -14.26
N ALA A 107 -35.07 -4.96 -14.53
CA ALA A 107 -34.55 -3.62 -14.48
C ALA A 107 -35.07 -2.71 -15.58
N LYS A 108 -35.28 -1.42 -15.29
CA LYS A 108 -35.75 -0.41 -16.26
C LYS A 108 -34.67 -0.07 -17.30
N ASN A 109 -33.40 -0.10 -16.91
CA ASN A 109 -32.30 0.25 -17.77
C ASN A 109 -31.64 -1.00 -18.36
N ASP A 110 -31.00 -0.87 -19.54
CA ASP A 110 -30.23 -1.95 -20.13
C ASP A 110 -28.80 -2.05 -19.55
N MET A 111 -28.25 -0.94 -19.04
CA MET A 111 -27.02 -0.95 -18.24
C MET A 111 -27.33 -1.37 -16.82
N ILE A 112 -26.63 -2.40 -16.34
CA ILE A 112 -26.85 -3.04 -15.03
C ILE A 112 -25.54 -3.03 -14.25
N ALA A 113 -25.60 -2.65 -12.97
CA ALA A 113 -24.56 -2.90 -11.99
C ALA A 113 -24.98 -4.07 -11.08
N THR A 114 -24.10 -5.04 -10.85
CA THR A 114 -24.40 -6.24 -10.04
C THR A 114 -23.37 -6.44 -8.92
N PRO A 115 -23.22 -5.50 -7.99
CA PRO A 115 -22.35 -5.71 -6.83
C PRO A 115 -22.94 -6.79 -5.90
N ASP A 116 -22.12 -7.34 -5.01
CA ASP A 116 -22.57 -8.26 -3.96
C ASP A 116 -22.94 -7.49 -2.68
N CYS A 117 -23.71 -8.09 -1.77
CA CYS A 117 -24.22 -7.42 -0.57
C CYS A 117 -23.13 -7.06 0.44
N ASP A 118 -21.94 -7.67 0.35
CA ASP A 118 -20.77 -7.43 1.18
C ASP A 118 -19.71 -6.54 0.50
N GLU A 119 -20.08 -5.88 -0.60
CA GLU A 119 -19.25 -4.91 -1.31
C GLU A 119 -19.73 -3.48 -1.03
N ILE A 120 -18.83 -2.49 -1.09
CA ILE A 120 -19.12 -1.08 -0.83
C ILE A 120 -18.42 -0.22 -1.87
N PHE A 121 -19.15 0.72 -2.46
CA PHE A 121 -18.54 1.78 -3.24
C PHE A 121 -17.88 2.80 -2.31
N THR A 122 -16.57 2.76 -2.19
CA THR A 122 -15.80 3.75 -1.43
C THR A 122 -15.50 5.00 -2.24
N LYS A 123 -15.59 4.88 -3.57
CA LYS A 123 -15.61 6.00 -4.52
C LYS A 123 -16.62 5.70 -5.62
N PHE A 124 -17.50 6.66 -5.90
CA PHE A 124 -18.51 6.51 -6.94
C PHE A 124 -18.92 7.88 -7.51
N ASP A 125 -18.23 8.33 -8.56
CA ASP A 125 -18.55 9.56 -9.29
C ASP A 125 -19.67 9.27 -10.29
N LEU A 126 -20.91 9.50 -9.87
CA LEU A 126 -22.11 9.20 -10.66
C LEU A 126 -22.19 9.98 -11.98
N ASP A 127 -21.70 11.22 -12.00
CA ASP A 127 -21.78 12.06 -13.18
C ASP A 127 -20.85 11.54 -14.27
N LYS A 128 -19.62 11.18 -13.88
CA LYS A 128 -18.65 10.54 -14.79
C LYS A 128 -19.13 9.19 -15.30
N VAL A 129 -19.67 8.35 -14.43
CA VAL A 129 -20.23 7.04 -14.81
C VAL A 129 -21.36 7.19 -15.80
N GLN A 130 -22.30 8.10 -15.56
CA GLN A 130 -23.41 8.36 -16.48
C GLN A 130 -22.95 8.95 -17.82
N GLU A 131 -21.95 9.83 -17.79
CA GLU A 131 -21.33 10.39 -19.01
C GLU A 131 -20.74 9.29 -19.89
N VAL A 132 -19.95 8.39 -19.31
CA VAL A 132 -19.30 7.29 -20.04
C VAL A 132 -20.31 6.31 -20.63
N ILE A 133 -21.36 5.95 -19.89
CA ILE A 133 -22.48 5.12 -20.40
C ILE A 133 -23.21 5.84 -21.54
N LYS A 134 -23.50 7.13 -21.40
CA LYS A 134 -24.13 7.94 -22.44
C LYS A 134 -23.29 8.02 -23.72
N ASN A 135 -21.97 7.99 -23.58
CA ASN A 135 -21.02 8.01 -24.69
C ASN A 135 -20.80 6.63 -25.32
N GLY A 136 -21.61 5.62 -24.95
CA GLY A 136 -21.67 4.33 -25.62
C GLY A 136 -20.87 3.21 -24.97
N ALA A 137 -20.38 3.36 -23.74
CA ALA A 137 -19.80 2.24 -23.01
C ALA A 137 -20.86 1.20 -22.68
N GLU A 138 -20.56 -0.09 -22.94
CA GLU A 138 -21.46 -1.21 -22.73
C GLU A 138 -20.97 -2.14 -21.60
N GLN A 139 -19.71 -1.99 -21.19
CA GLN A 139 -19.11 -2.64 -20.02
C GLN A 139 -18.11 -1.69 -19.35
N LEU A 140 -18.19 -1.55 -18.01
CA LEU A 140 -17.24 -0.74 -17.26
C LEU A 140 -16.31 -1.65 -16.46
N GLU A 141 -15.01 -1.46 -16.66
CA GLU A 141 -13.94 -2.06 -15.86
C GLU A 141 -13.41 -1.03 -14.87
N TYR A 142 -13.12 -1.46 -13.66
CA TYR A 142 -12.63 -0.58 -12.58
C TYR A 142 -11.76 -1.36 -11.59
N GLU A 143 -11.07 -0.64 -10.72
CA GLU A 143 -10.27 -1.25 -9.67
C GLU A 143 -11.17 -1.82 -8.57
N PHE A 144 -10.97 -3.10 -8.24
CA PHE A 144 -11.68 -3.82 -7.20
C PHE A 144 -10.71 -4.26 -6.11
N VAL A 145 -11.02 -3.88 -4.87
CA VAL A 145 -10.28 -4.33 -3.69
C VAL A 145 -10.97 -5.55 -3.11
N PHE A 146 -10.35 -6.71 -3.26
CA PHE A 146 -10.93 -7.98 -2.84
C PHE A 146 -10.67 -8.29 -1.36
N SER A 147 -9.54 -7.87 -0.81
CA SER A 147 -9.19 -8.15 0.59
C SER A 147 -8.32 -7.06 1.21
N HIS A 148 -8.39 -6.96 2.54
CA HIS A 148 -7.63 -6.01 3.35
C HIS A 148 -6.81 -6.76 4.40
N ASP A 149 -5.74 -6.13 4.90
CA ASP A 149 -5.00 -6.60 6.07
C ASP A 149 -5.72 -6.23 7.39
N ALA A 150 -5.12 -6.62 8.51
CA ALA A 150 -5.68 -6.32 9.83
C ALA A 150 -5.73 -4.82 10.17
N PHE A 151 -5.07 -3.97 9.37
CA PHE A 151 -5.03 -2.51 9.54
C PHE A 151 -5.95 -1.78 8.54
N GLY A 152 -6.65 -2.53 7.66
CA GLY A 152 -7.54 -1.98 6.65
C GLY A 152 -6.85 -1.59 5.34
N ASN A 153 -5.58 -1.93 5.14
CA ASN A 153 -4.89 -1.67 3.88
C ASN A 153 -5.27 -2.72 2.83
N PRO A 154 -5.45 -2.32 1.55
CA PRO A 154 -5.71 -3.26 0.46
C PRO A 154 -4.59 -4.28 0.28
N VAL A 155 -4.92 -5.57 0.24
CA VAL A 155 -3.98 -6.69 0.04
C VAL A 155 -4.10 -7.28 -1.35
N THR A 156 -5.33 -7.47 -1.84
CA THR A 156 -5.58 -8.03 -3.16
C THR A 156 -6.42 -7.04 -3.96
N LYS A 157 -5.87 -6.56 -5.07
CA LYS A 157 -6.54 -5.66 -6.01
C LYS A 157 -6.44 -6.19 -7.43
N PHE A 158 -7.50 -6.04 -8.20
CA PHE A 158 -7.53 -6.38 -9.61
C PHE A 158 -8.65 -5.65 -10.35
N ARG A 159 -8.53 -5.56 -11.67
CA ARG A 159 -9.61 -5.04 -12.50
C ARG A 159 -10.80 -5.96 -12.51
N HIS A 160 -11.96 -5.43 -12.28
CA HIS A 160 -13.22 -6.17 -12.27
C HIS A 160 -14.30 -5.44 -13.07
N CYS A 161 -15.32 -6.18 -13.50
CA CYS A 161 -16.42 -5.64 -14.29
C CYS A 161 -17.76 -6.23 -13.79
N LYS A 162 -18.51 -5.42 -13.05
CA LYS A 162 -19.88 -5.76 -12.62
C LYS A 162 -20.93 -4.79 -13.22
N PHE A 163 -20.49 -3.87 -14.11
CA PHE A 163 -21.35 -3.01 -14.91
C PHE A 163 -21.36 -3.50 -16.35
N TYR A 164 -22.53 -3.83 -16.89
CA TYR A 164 -22.66 -4.39 -18.22
C TYR A 164 -24.02 -4.08 -18.85
N ASN A 165 -24.08 -4.08 -20.18
CA ASN A 165 -25.32 -4.01 -20.93
C ASN A 165 -25.95 -5.43 -21.04
N ARG A 166 -27.09 -5.64 -20.38
CA ARG A 166 -27.79 -6.93 -20.31
C ARG A 166 -28.31 -7.45 -21.68
N ARG A 167 -28.41 -6.60 -22.71
CA ARG A 167 -28.77 -6.98 -24.06
C ARG A 167 -27.59 -7.56 -24.84
N LYS A 168 -26.38 -7.21 -24.46
CA LYS A 168 -25.12 -7.61 -25.09
C LYS A 168 -24.41 -8.74 -24.36
N MET A 169 -24.58 -8.82 -23.05
CA MET A 169 -23.84 -9.73 -22.20
C MET A 169 -24.76 -10.48 -21.23
N LYS A 170 -24.37 -11.70 -20.88
CA LYS A 170 -25.04 -12.54 -19.89
C LYS A 170 -24.03 -13.17 -18.96
N TRP A 171 -24.43 -13.38 -17.72
CA TRP A 171 -23.69 -14.20 -16.79
C TRP A 171 -23.79 -15.67 -17.16
N VAL A 172 -22.67 -16.39 -17.16
CA VAL A 172 -22.59 -17.83 -17.45
C VAL A 172 -21.73 -18.54 -16.41
N GLY A 173 -22.02 -19.83 -16.15
CA GLY A 173 -21.37 -20.63 -15.09
C GLY A 173 -22.22 -20.69 -13.82
N VAL A 174 -22.24 -21.87 -13.17
CA VAL A 174 -23.02 -22.06 -11.93
C VAL A 174 -22.40 -21.31 -10.77
N VAL A 175 -21.07 -21.34 -10.70
CA VAL A 175 -20.25 -20.62 -9.73
C VAL A 175 -19.04 -20.00 -10.42
N HIS A 176 -18.43 -18.97 -9.83
CA HIS A 176 -17.40 -18.16 -10.48
C HIS A 176 -17.86 -17.67 -11.85
N GLU A 177 -19.12 -17.26 -11.90
CA GLU A 177 -19.78 -16.81 -13.11
C GLU A 177 -19.00 -15.64 -13.76
N VAL A 178 -19.02 -15.64 -15.09
CA VAL A 178 -18.40 -14.58 -15.89
C VAL A 178 -19.40 -13.97 -16.84
N LEU A 179 -19.19 -12.70 -17.17
CA LEU A 179 -19.92 -12.04 -18.25
C LEU A 179 -19.39 -12.52 -19.59
N GLN A 180 -20.28 -13.09 -20.40
CA GLN A 180 -20.00 -13.52 -21.77
C GLN A 180 -20.83 -12.70 -22.76
N GLY A 181 -20.21 -12.28 -23.86
CA GLY A 181 -20.78 -11.46 -24.90
C GLY A 181 -19.76 -10.47 -25.47
N GLU A 182 -20.21 -9.70 -26.46
CA GLU A 182 -19.40 -8.64 -27.07
C GLU A 182 -19.91 -7.27 -26.61
N ALA A 183 -19.05 -6.44 -26.08
CA ALA A 183 -19.39 -5.14 -25.53
C ALA A 183 -18.23 -4.14 -25.68
N ILE A 184 -18.58 -2.86 -25.84
CA ILE A 184 -17.62 -1.76 -25.81
C ILE A 184 -17.19 -1.56 -24.37
N ARG A 185 -15.92 -1.91 -24.05
CA ARG A 185 -15.34 -1.83 -22.72
C ARG A 185 -14.70 -0.48 -22.47
N MET A 186 -14.93 0.07 -21.29
CA MET A 186 -14.28 1.29 -20.81
C MET A 186 -13.72 1.07 -19.42
N TYR A 187 -12.44 1.43 -19.21
CA TYR A 187 -11.82 1.42 -17.89
C TYR A 187 -12.01 2.77 -17.21
N LEU A 188 -12.40 2.75 -15.93
CA LEU A 188 -12.54 3.91 -15.06
C LEU A 188 -11.55 3.80 -13.89
N GLY A 189 -10.80 4.86 -13.64
CA GLY A 189 -9.82 4.91 -12.58
C GLY A 189 -10.42 4.93 -11.16
N GLU A 190 -9.57 4.71 -10.16
CA GLU A 190 -9.96 4.69 -8.74
C GLU A 190 -10.55 6.04 -8.25
N ASP A 191 -10.25 7.13 -8.94
CA ASP A 191 -10.80 8.46 -8.70
C ASP A 191 -12.28 8.58 -9.12
N ILE A 192 -12.78 7.66 -9.97
CA ILE A 192 -14.16 7.62 -10.47
C ILE A 192 -14.95 6.49 -9.80
N ILE A 193 -14.47 5.24 -9.90
CA ILE A 193 -15.10 4.08 -9.25
C ILE A 193 -14.07 3.29 -8.47
N LYS A 194 -14.38 3.00 -7.21
CA LYS A 194 -13.68 2.05 -6.38
C LYS A 194 -14.70 1.22 -5.60
N LEU A 195 -14.71 -0.09 -5.86
CA LEU A 195 -15.55 -1.06 -5.15
C LEU A 195 -14.67 -1.93 -4.27
N GLU A 196 -15.02 -2.05 -3.00
CA GLU A 196 -14.26 -2.81 -2.02
C GLU A 196 -15.13 -3.89 -1.38
N HIS A 197 -14.58 -5.11 -1.27
CA HIS A 197 -15.22 -6.25 -0.62
C HIS A 197 -14.80 -6.33 0.85
N TYR A 198 -15.81 -6.45 1.73
CA TYR A 198 -15.63 -6.60 3.16
C TYR A 198 -16.18 -7.96 3.60
N GLN A 199 -15.28 -8.91 3.70
CA GLN A 199 -15.62 -10.31 3.98
C GLN A 199 -16.43 -10.45 5.28
N ASN A 200 -17.57 -11.14 5.17
CA ASN A 200 -18.36 -11.58 6.33
C ASN A 200 -17.78 -12.90 6.89
N GLU A 201 -17.73 -13.02 8.22
CA GLU A 201 -17.31 -14.26 8.91
C GLU A 201 -18.17 -15.48 8.54
N LYS A 202 -19.35 -15.27 7.95
CA LYS A 202 -20.35 -16.31 7.65
C LYS A 202 -20.29 -16.88 6.22
N THR A 203 -19.34 -16.53 5.36
CA THR A 203 -19.30 -17.07 4.00
C THR A 203 -18.98 -18.57 4.01
N ASN A 204 -20.03 -19.37 3.96
CA ASN A 204 -19.92 -20.82 3.78
C ASN A 204 -19.56 -21.12 2.31
N ARG A 205 -18.26 -21.29 2.04
CA ARG A 205 -17.72 -21.60 0.69
C ARG A 205 -18.06 -23.00 0.18
N THR A 206 -18.79 -23.83 0.94
CA THR A 206 -19.09 -25.23 0.55
C THR A 206 -19.82 -25.37 -0.79
N GLY A 207 -20.58 -24.36 -1.20
CA GLY A 207 -21.25 -24.33 -2.49
C GLY A 207 -20.31 -24.22 -3.69
N TYR A 208 -19.22 -23.48 -3.56
CA TYR A 208 -18.27 -23.24 -4.67
C TYR A 208 -17.57 -24.52 -5.13
N LEU A 209 -17.04 -25.31 -4.18
CA LEU A 209 -16.37 -26.57 -4.50
C LEU A 209 -17.25 -27.51 -5.29
N LYS A 210 -18.53 -27.64 -4.92
CA LYS A 210 -19.51 -28.51 -5.59
C LYS A 210 -19.86 -28.01 -6.99
N GLY A 211 -20.11 -26.73 -7.12
CA GLY A 211 -20.42 -26.10 -8.39
C GLY A 211 -19.31 -26.26 -9.41
N LEU A 212 -18.07 -25.97 -9.01
CA LEU A 212 -16.90 -26.15 -9.86
C LEU A 212 -16.66 -27.61 -10.23
N ALA A 213 -16.93 -28.56 -9.30
CA ALA A 213 -16.82 -29.98 -9.61
C ALA A 213 -17.79 -30.39 -10.73
N ILE A 214 -19.03 -29.88 -10.72
CA ILE A 214 -20.01 -30.12 -11.76
C ILE A 214 -19.60 -29.45 -13.06
N ASP A 215 -19.21 -28.18 -13.03
CA ASP A 215 -18.76 -27.45 -14.22
C ASP A 215 -17.57 -28.16 -14.88
N CYS A 216 -16.55 -28.56 -14.11
CA CYS A 216 -15.38 -29.31 -14.62
C CYS A 216 -15.76 -30.72 -15.14
N PHE A 217 -16.79 -31.33 -14.59
CA PHE A 217 -17.27 -32.62 -15.05
C PHE A 217 -17.98 -32.50 -16.40
N GLN A 218 -18.83 -31.49 -16.56
CA GLN A 218 -19.62 -31.21 -17.76
C GLN A 218 -18.77 -30.58 -18.88
N ASN A 219 -17.84 -29.71 -18.52
CA ASN A 219 -16.98 -28.93 -19.42
C ASN A 219 -15.48 -29.19 -19.13
N PRO A 220 -14.97 -30.40 -19.44
CA PRO A 220 -13.64 -30.82 -19.04
C PRO A 220 -12.48 -30.00 -19.67
N ASN A 221 -12.76 -29.27 -20.74
CA ASN A 221 -11.79 -28.46 -21.47
C ASN A 221 -11.82 -26.98 -21.04
N ASN A 222 -12.62 -26.61 -20.05
CA ASN A 222 -12.59 -25.27 -19.48
C ASN A 222 -11.43 -25.14 -18.49
N ASP A 223 -10.33 -24.48 -18.94
CA ASP A 223 -9.12 -24.28 -18.17
C ASP A 223 -9.37 -23.45 -16.91
N ARG A 224 -10.12 -22.38 -17.02
CA ARG A 224 -10.48 -21.51 -15.90
C ARG A 224 -11.19 -22.28 -14.77
N ASN A 225 -12.21 -23.06 -15.10
CA ASN A 225 -12.93 -23.85 -14.10
C ASN A 225 -12.04 -24.92 -13.47
N SER A 226 -11.14 -25.54 -14.25
CA SER A 226 -10.12 -26.47 -13.75
C SER A 226 -9.20 -25.81 -12.70
N HIS A 227 -8.69 -24.61 -12.98
CA HIS A 227 -7.87 -23.83 -12.04
C HIS A 227 -8.62 -23.56 -10.73
N TYR A 228 -9.82 -23.01 -10.80
CA TYR A 228 -10.61 -22.68 -9.61
C TYR A 228 -11.04 -23.91 -8.82
N PHE A 229 -11.41 -25.00 -9.52
CA PHE A 229 -11.77 -26.25 -8.84
C PHE A 229 -10.61 -26.85 -8.06
N ALA A 230 -9.43 -26.91 -8.67
CA ALA A 230 -8.22 -27.37 -7.99
C ALA A 230 -7.90 -26.50 -6.77
N ARG A 231 -8.03 -25.18 -6.89
CA ARG A 231 -7.82 -24.24 -5.80
C ARG A 231 -8.79 -24.48 -4.64
N GLU A 232 -10.06 -24.65 -4.92
CA GLU A 232 -11.05 -24.96 -3.88
C GLU A 232 -10.74 -26.31 -3.21
N MET A 233 -10.39 -27.35 -3.98
CA MET A 233 -9.96 -28.63 -3.39
C MET A 233 -8.78 -28.46 -2.42
N MET A 234 -7.79 -27.62 -2.77
CA MET A 234 -6.66 -27.30 -1.89
C MET A 234 -7.13 -26.63 -0.60
N TYR A 235 -8.04 -25.65 -0.68
CA TYR A 235 -8.58 -24.96 0.51
C TYR A 235 -9.36 -25.90 1.43
N TYR A 236 -9.97 -26.95 0.89
CA TYR A 236 -10.62 -28.02 1.66
C TYR A 236 -9.65 -29.13 2.10
N GLY A 237 -8.34 -28.93 1.96
CA GLY A 237 -7.33 -29.90 2.40
C GLY A 237 -7.21 -31.14 1.51
N LYS A 238 -7.89 -31.20 0.36
CA LYS A 238 -7.82 -32.30 -0.61
C LYS A 238 -6.58 -32.12 -1.51
N ASN A 239 -5.40 -32.12 -0.87
CA ASN A 239 -4.16 -31.70 -1.52
C ASN A 239 -3.76 -32.61 -2.70
N LYS A 240 -3.93 -33.94 -2.59
CA LYS A 240 -3.56 -34.88 -3.68
C LYS A 240 -4.48 -34.71 -4.89
N SER A 241 -5.78 -34.58 -4.65
CA SER A 241 -6.77 -34.37 -5.69
C SER A 241 -6.57 -33.01 -6.38
N ALA A 242 -6.26 -31.97 -5.58
CA ALA A 242 -5.92 -30.64 -6.06
C ALA A 242 -4.69 -30.65 -6.96
N ILE A 243 -3.60 -31.32 -6.57
CA ILE A 243 -2.38 -31.45 -7.39
C ILE A 243 -2.73 -32.06 -8.76
N LYS A 244 -3.45 -33.20 -8.78
CA LYS A 244 -3.83 -33.85 -10.02
C LYS A 244 -4.62 -32.93 -10.96
N GLU A 245 -5.53 -32.15 -10.39
CA GLU A 245 -6.35 -31.22 -11.18
C GLU A 245 -5.56 -29.98 -11.61
N PHE A 246 -4.67 -29.43 -10.78
CA PHE A 246 -3.75 -28.37 -11.20
C PHE A 246 -2.79 -28.83 -12.31
N GLU A 247 -2.26 -30.06 -12.23
CA GLU A 247 -1.44 -30.63 -13.30
C GLU A 247 -2.23 -30.75 -14.63
N ARG A 248 -3.52 -31.15 -14.54
CA ARG A 248 -4.41 -31.16 -15.69
C ARG A 248 -4.60 -29.76 -16.27
N HIS A 249 -4.85 -28.74 -15.42
CA HIS A 249 -4.96 -27.35 -15.85
C HIS A 249 -3.68 -26.84 -16.53
N VAL A 250 -2.50 -27.09 -15.93
CA VAL A 250 -1.21 -26.67 -16.50
C VAL A 250 -0.97 -27.27 -17.89
N ALA A 251 -1.48 -28.48 -18.15
CA ALA A 251 -1.40 -29.14 -19.47
C ALA A 251 -2.37 -28.57 -20.51
N MET A 252 -3.38 -27.79 -20.11
CA MET A 252 -4.31 -27.16 -21.04
C MET A 252 -3.68 -25.96 -21.75
N ASN A 253 -4.27 -25.55 -22.89
CA ASN A 253 -3.86 -24.36 -23.61
C ASN A 253 -4.58 -23.13 -23.05
N GLY A 254 -4.12 -22.59 -21.93
CA GLY A 254 -4.73 -21.48 -21.23
C GLY A 254 -3.78 -20.34 -20.93
N TRP A 255 -4.22 -19.39 -20.09
CA TRP A 255 -3.48 -18.20 -19.72
C TRP A 255 -2.23 -18.53 -18.90
N GLN A 256 -1.06 -18.02 -19.34
CA GLN A 256 0.25 -18.33 -18.75
C GLN A 256 0.32 -17.96 -17.26
N SER A 257 -0.23 -16.82 -16.86
CA SER A 257 -0.25 -16.39 -15.46
C SER A 257 -1.05 -17.33 -14.56
N GLU A 258 -2.19 -17.87 -15.05
CA GLU A 258 -2.96 -18.89 -14.31
C GLU A 258 -2.24 -20.24 -14.24
N LYS A 259 -1.47 -20.61 -15.27
CA LYS A 259 -0.62 -21.83 -15.23
C LYS A 259 0.49 -21.69 -14.17
N SER A 260 1.20 -20.55 -14.16
CA SER A 260 2.18 -20.24 -13.13
C SER A 260 1.54 -20.27 -11.74
N GLN A 261 0.32 -19.69 -11.59
CA GLN A 261 -0.40 -19.72 -10.32
C GLN A 261 -0.80 -21.14 -9.89
N SER A 262 -1.21 -22.00 -10.83
CA SER A 262 -1.51 -23.40 -10.52
C SER A 262 -0.27 -24.16 -10.06
N GLN A 263 0.89 -23.91 -10.68
CA GLN A 263 2.17 -24.48 -10.22
C GLN A 263 2.56 -23.98 -8.82
N LEU A 264 2.32 -22.71 -8.51
CA LEU A 264 2.51 -22.16 -7.16
C LEU A 264 1.62 -22.91 -6.16
N TYR A 265 0.34 -23.13 -6.48
CA TYR A 265 -0.59 -23.85 -5.61
C TYR A 265 -0.24 -25.35 -5.48
N ILE A 266 0.34 -25.98 -6.49
CA ILE A 266 0.90 -27.34 -6.33
C ILE A 266 2.01 -27.32 -5.28
N GLY A 267 2.89 -26.32 -5.30
CA GLY A 267 3.89 -26.11 -4.25
C GLY A 267 3.25 -25.94 -2.87
N ASP A 268 2.18 -25.13 -2.76
CA ASP A 268 1.44 -24.96 -1.50
C ASP A 268 0.78 -26.27 -1.02
N CYS A 269 0.25 -27.11 -1.92
CA CYS A 269 -0.26 -28.45 -1.59
C CYS A 269 0.85 -29.34 -1.01
N TYR A 270 2.02 -29.36 -1.63
CA TYR A 270 3.18 -30.12 -1.11
C TYR A 270 3.65 -29.56 0.24
N ARG A 271 3.63 -28.25 0.44
CA ARG A 271 3.90 -27.61 1.74
C ARG A 271 2.92 -28.08 2.82
N ASN A 272 1.63 -28.11 2.51
CA ASN A 272 0.58 -28.61 3.41
C ASN A 272 0.82 -30.08 3.79
N MET A 273 1.31 -30.89 2.85
CA MET A 273 1.67 -32.29 3.07
C MET A 273 3.07 -32.47 3.70
N LYS A 274 3.80 -31.38 3.99
CA LYS A 274 5.16 -31.36 4.55
C LYS A 274 6.22 -32.01 3.63
N ASN A 275 5.96 -32.07 2.34
CA ASN A 275 6.93 -32.50 1.33
C ASN A 275 7.65 -31.27 0.76
N TYR A 276 8.68 -30.83 1.46
CA TYR A 276 9.35 -29.56 1.18
C TYR A 276 10.24 -29.60 -0.07
N ASP A 277 10.73 -30.77 -0.48
CA ASP A 277 11.52 -30.93 -1.70
C ASP A 277 10.68 -30.70 -2.95
N GLU A 278 9.51 -31.33 -3.02
CA GLU A 278 8.57 -31.10 -4.13
C GLU A 278 8.00 -29.67 -4.07
N MET A 279 7.70 -29.14 -2.89
CA MET A 279 7.30 -27.75 -2.72
C MET A 279 8.28 -26.78 -3.41
N ALA A 280 9.58 -26.92 -3.11
CA ALA A 280 10.59 -26.01 -3.66
C ALA A 280 10.70 -26.14 -5.19
N LYS A 281 10.67 -27.36 -5.73
CA LYS A 281 10.69 -27.59 -7.18
C LYS A 281 9.52 -26.92 -7.89
N TRP A 282 8.31 -27.02 -7.33
CA TRP A 282 7.13 -26.44 -7.93
C TRP A 282 7.11 -24.92 -7.84
N TYR A 283 7.64 -24.32 -6.77
CA TYR A 283 7.78 -22.87 -6.70
C TYR A 283 8.78 -22.35 -7.74
N VAL A 284 9.93 -23.01 -7.93
CA VAL A 284 10.88 -22.67 -8.99
C VAL A 284 10.23 -22.82 -10.37
N LYS A 285 9.53 -23.93 -10.62
CA LYS A 285 8.81 -24.14 -11.89
C LYS A 285 7.73 -23.09 -12.16
N SER A 286 7.03 -22.64 -11.12
CA SER A 286 6.09 -21.52 -11.23
C SER A 286 6.78 -20.23 -11.68
N PHE A 287 7.95 -19.94 -11.08
CA PHE A 287 8.74 -18.76 -11.44
C PHE A 287 9.29 -18.85 -12.88
N ASP A 288 9.77 -20.03 -13.30
CA ASP A 288 10.26 -20.26 -14.66
C ASP A 288 9.14 -20.14 -15.71
N THR A 289 7.91 -20.48 -15.34
CA THR A 289 6.75 -20.36 -16.23
C THR A 289 6.38 -18.89 -16.44
N GLU A 290 6.31 -18.09 -15.38
CA GLU A 290 6.14 -16.64 -15.43
C GLU A 290 6.77 -16.02 -14.19
N ALA A 291 7.72 -15.13 -14.40
CA ALA A 291 8.44 -14.47 -13.32
C ALA A 291 7.50 -13.52 -12.55
N ARG A 292 7.09 -13.96 -11.34
CA ARG A 292 6.33 -13.18 -10.35
C ARG A 292 7.00 -13.29 -9.00
N ARG A 293 6.72 -12.36 -8.08
CA ARG A 293 7.37 -12.35 -6.76
C ARG A 293 6.91 -13.50 -5.87
N GLU A 294 5.67 -13.94 -6.00
CA GLU A 294 5.03 -14.92 -5.12
C GLU A 294 5.84 -16.22 -4.93
N PRO A 295 6.33 -16.91 -5.98
CA PRO A 295 7.10 -18.14 -5.81
C PRO A 295 8.40 -17.94 -5.01
N MET A 296 9.14 -16.88 -5.29
CA MET A 296 10.39 -16.57 -4.60
C MET A 296 10.13 -16.15 -3.16
N MET A 297 9.08 -15.38 -2.92
CA MET A 297 8.69 -14.97 -1.57
C MET A 297 8.22 -16.15 -0.71
N ARG A 298 7.48 -17.12 -1.29
CA ARG A 298 7.14 -18.38 -0.59
C ARG A 298 8.38 -19.15 -0.14
N LEU A 299 9.44 -19.19 -0.96
CA LEU A 299 10.71 -19.80 -0.58
C LEU A 299 11.40 -18.96 0.50
N ALA A 300 11.44 -17.64 0.36
CA ALA A 300 12.03 -16.76 1.37
C ALA A 300 11.36 -16.94 2.74
N GLU A 301 10.03 -16.95 2.81
CA GLU A 301 9.26 -17.18 4.04
C GLU A 301 9.53 -18.57 4.64
N TYR A 302 9.61 -19.61 3.81
CA TYR A 302 9.93 -20.96 4.28
C TYR A 302 11.32 -21.00 4.94
N TYR A 303 12.33 -20.41 4.29
CA TYR A 303 13.70 -20.38 4.85
C TYR A 303 13.81 -19.43 6.04
N PHE A 304 13.01 -18.37 6.07
CA PHE A 304 12.92 -17.49 7.24
C PHE A 304 12.42 -18.23 8.48
N GLY A 305 11.37 -19.04 8.35
CA GLY A 305 10.88 -19.92 9.41
C GLY A 305 11.91 -20.97 9.86
N LYS A 306 12.93 -21.26 9.04
CA LYS A 306 14.07 -22.13 9.38
C LYS A 306 15.29 -21.35 9.88
N GLN A 307 15.24 -20.04 9.99
CA GLN A 307 16.35 -19.15 10.35
C GLN A 307 17.55 -19.24 9.39
N MET A 308 17.31 -19.62 8.14
CA MET A 308 18.31 -19.77 7.09
C MET A 308 18.50 -18.45 6.33
N HIS A 309 19.05 -17.43 7.00
CA HIS A 309 19.06 -16.06 6.53
C HIS A 309 19.75 -15.84 5.17
N LYS A 310 20.78 -16.62 4.82
CA LYS A 310 21.44 -16.54 3.50
C LYS A 310 20.48 -16.90 2.35
N GLN A 311 19.67 -17.92 2.55
CA GLN A 311 18.66 -18.35 1.56
C GLN A 311 17.53 -17.32 1.48
N VAL A 312 17.10 -16.77 2.62
CA VAL A 312 16.11 -15.67 2.65
C VAL A 312 16.58 -14.50 1.79
N ILE A 313 17.82 -14.06 2.00
CA ILE A 313 18.41 -12.95 1.23
C ILE A 313 18.39 -13.28 -0.27
N ALA A 314 18.87 -14.46 -0.66
CA ALA A 314 18.93 -14.84 -2.07
C ALA A 314 17.55 -14.82 -2.75
N TYR A 315 16.53 -15.42 -2.11
CA TYR A 315 15.19 -15.48 -2.70
C TYR A 315 14.44 -14.15 -2.64
N ALA A 316 14.56 -13.39 -1.56
CA ALA A 316 13.89 -12.10 -1.44
C ALA A 316 14.52 -11.04 -2.37
N GLU A 317 15.85 -11.03 -2.56
CA GLU A 317 16.50 -10.18 -3.56
C GLU A 317 16.10 -10.56 -4.98
N ALA A 318 16.05 -11.86 -5.29
CA ALA A 318 15.55 -12.33 -6.59
C ALA A 318 14.10 -11.86 -6.83
N ALA A 319 13.24 -11.92 -5.81
CA ALA A 319 11.87 -11.38 -5.91
C ALA A 319 11.85 -9.88 -6.23
N LEU A 320 12.74 -9.08 -5.63
CA LEU A 320 12.80 -7.63 -5.86
C LEU A 320 13.21 -7.25 -7.29
N THR A 321 13.86 -8.14 -8.04
CA THR A 321 14.19 -7.88 -9.46
C THR A 321 12.98 -7.97 -10.38
N VAL A 322 11.86 -8.54 -9.89
CA VAL A 322 10.66 -8.78 -10.69
C VAL A 322 9.71 -7.61 -10.62
N THR A 323 9.31 -7.09 -11.79
CA THR A 323 8.27 -6.08 -11.93
C THR A 323 6.90 -6.72 -11.81
N GLN A 324 5.97 -6.05 -11.13
CA GLN A 324 4.58 -6.52 -10.99
C GLN A 324 3.88 -6.55 -12.35
N LEU A 325 3.35 -7.71 -12.71
CA LEU A 325 2.46 -7.87 -13.86
C LEU A 325 1.00 -7.70 -13.43
N PRO A 326 0.11 -7.20 -14.31
CA PRO A 326 -1.31 -7.14 -14.01
C PRO A 326 -1.90 -8.55 -13.90
N PHE A 327 -2.16 -8.99 -12.68
CA PHE A 327 -2.77 -10.29 -12.41
C PHE A 327 -3.65 -10.25 -11.15
N TYR A 328 -4.86 -10.82 -11.24
CA TYR A 328 -5.85 -10.76 -10.16
C TYR A 328 -5.44 -11.48 -8.86
N SER A 329 -4.42 -12.33 -8.92
CA SER A 329 -3.95 -13.12 -7.77
C SER A 329 -2.63 -12.62 -7.19
N ASN A 330 -2.17 -11.43 -7.58
CA ASN A 330 -1.00 -10.82 -6.99
C ASN A 330 -1.23 -10.55 -5.50
N TYR A 331 -0.26 -10.92 -4.68
CA TYR A 331 -0.26 -10.59 -3.26
C TYR A 331 0.49 -9.28 -3.05
N GLN A 332 -0.25 -8.18 -2.97
CA GLN A 332 0.29 -6.82 -2.96
C GLN A 332 1.45 -6.61 -1.95
N PRO A 333 1.41 -7.12 -0.71
CA PRO A 333 2.50 -6.95 0.23
C PRO A 333 3.86 -7.52 -0.24
N TYR A 334 3.89 -8.49 -1.16
CA TYR A 334 5.14 -8.97 -1.77
C TYR A 334 5.74 -7.97 -2.77
N TYR A 335 4.95 -7.02 -3.24
CA TYR A 335 5.41 -5.92 -4.10
C TYR A 335 5.71 -4.63 -3.31
N GLU A 336 5.47 -4.65 -2.00
CA GLU A 336 5.64 -3.54 -1.07
C GLU A 336 6.61 -3.92 0.06
N ASN A 337 6.14 -3.99 1.27
CA ASN A 337 6.93 -4.05 2.50
C ASN A 337 7.56 -5.42 2.82
N ILE A 338 6.87 -6.55 2.55
CA ILE A 338 7.31 -7.88 3.05
C ILE A 338 8.70 -8.31 2.55
N PRO A 339 9.10 -8.15 1.27
CA PRO A 339 10.47 -8.48 0.87
C PRO A 339 11.51 -7.71 1.66
N HIS A 340 11.24 -6.42 1.89
CA HIS A 340 12.13 -5.57 2.67
C HIS A 340 12.15 -5.95 4.15
N GLU A 341 11.01 -6.38 4.70
CA GLU A 341 10.94 -6.90 6.07
C GLU A 341 11.80 -8.14 6.26
N LEU A 342 11.69 -9.13 5.39
CA LEU A 342 12.50 -10.33 5.48
C LEU A 342 13.99 -10.02 5.28
N LEU A 343 14.32 -9.07 4.40
CA LEU A 343 15.69 -8.67 4.10
C LEU A 343 16.32 -7.90 5.27
N TYR A 344 15.63 -6.91 5.88
CA TYR A 344 16.27 -6.18 6.96
C TYR A 344 16.60 -7.07 8.16
N ILE A 345 15.72 -8.02 8.50
CA ILE A 345 15.97 -8.98 9.57
C ILE A 345 17.12 -9.91 9.17
N SER A 346 17.10 -10.43 7.94
CA SER A 346 18.10 -11.42 7.51
C SER A 346 19.48 -10.82 7.32
N TYR A 347 19.61 -9.61 6.82
CA TYR A 347 20.87 -8.89 6.76
C TYR A 347 21.43 -8.56 8.15
N TRP A 348 20.56 -8.25 9.12
CA TRP A 348 20.96 -8.06 10.50
C TRP A 348 21.68 -9.32 11.05
N TRP A 349 21.07 -10.47 10.87
CA TRP A 349 21.66 -11.75 11.31
C TRP A 349 22.87 -12.20 10.48
N ALA A 350 22.96 -11.78 9.24
CA ALA A 350 24.14 -11.98 8.37
C ALA A 350 25.31 -11.03 8.69
N GLY A 351 25.10 -10.01 9.57
CA GLY A 351 26.11 -9.04 9.97
C GLY A 351 26.23 -7.80 9.08
N ASP A 352 25.47 -7.70 7.99
CA ASP A 352 25.43 -6.53 7.11
C ASP A 352 24.43 -5.48 7.63
N ARG A 353 24.90 -4.64 8.53
CA ARG A 353 24.10 -3.60 9.19
C ARG A 353 23.66 -2.50 8.24
N ILE A 354 24.43 -2.23 7.19
CA ILE A 354 24.13 -1.18 6.22
C ILE A 354 22.91 -1.60 5.40
N LYS A 355 22.97 -2.76 4.73
CA LYS A 355 21.84 -3.28 3.97
C LYS A 355 20.61 -3.54 4.84
N SER A 356 20.82 -4.03 6.07
CA SER A 356 19.72 -4.20 7.03
C SER A 356 18.95 -2.89 7.23
N ARG A 357 19.64 -1.77 7.50
CA ARG A 357 19.01 -0.45 7.65
C ARG A 357 18.34 0.04 6.38
N GLU A 358 19.00 -0.11 5.22
CA GLU A 358 18.42 0.28 3.94
C GLU A 358 17.06 -0.40 3.68
N HIS A 359 16.99 -1.70 3.93
CA HIS A 359 15.73 -2.44 3.77
C HIS A 359 14.72 -2.11 4.85
N TYR A 360 15.14 -1.84 6.10
CA TYR A 360 14.23 -1.36 7.13
C TYR A 360 13.55 -0.05 6.72
N LEU A 361 14.33 0.93 6.25
CA LEU A 361 13.76 2.22 5.80
C LEU A 361 12.81 2.06 4.61
N LYS A 362 13.10 1.14 3.68
CA LYS A 362 12.18 0.82 2.57
C LYS A 362 10.87 0.20 3.08
N ALA A 363 10.93 -0.74 4.02
CA ALA A 363 9.72 -1.33 4.63
C ALA A 363 8.90 -0.26 5.36
N LEU A 364 9.56 0.60 6.13
CA LEU A 364 8.93 1.71 6.84
C LEU A 364 8.26 2.71 5.88
N ALA A 365 8.87 2.98 4.71
CA ALA A 365 8.31 3.88 3.70
C ALA A 365 6.96 3.40 3.16
N PHE A 366 6.77 2.08 3.02
CA PHE A 366 5.49 1.50 2.59
C PHE A 366 4.43 1.58 3.68
N CYS A 367 4.80 1.36 4.94
CA CYS A 367 3.87 1.29 6.07
C CYS A 367 4.40 2.08 7.28
N PRO A 368 4.40 3.44 7.25
CA PRO A 368 5.03 4.26 8.28
C PRO A 368 4.42 4.10 9.69
N ASP A 369 3.13 3.76 9.75
CA ASP A 369 2.40 3.63 11.01
C ASP A 369 2.32 2.18 11.52
N HIS A 370 3.00 1.23 10.86
CA HIS A 370 2.96 -0.18 11.26
C HIS A 370 3.62 -0.38 12.64
N PRO A 371 2.91 -0.92 13.66
CA PRO A 371 3.41 -1.00 15.03
C PRO A 371 4.74 -1.74 15.17
N LYS A 372 4.94 -2.82 14.40
CA LYS A 372 6.20 -3.58 14.37
C LYS A 372 7.36 -2.72 13.90
N TYR A 373 7.18 -1.93 12.82
CA TYR A 373 8.25 -1.09 12.29
C TYR A 373 8.59 0.05 13.25
N LYS A 374 7.61 0.64 13.93
CA LYS A 374 7.86 1.61 15.00
C LYS A 374 8.66 1.00 16.14
N TYR A 375 8.33 -0.21 16.58
CA TYR A 375 9.08 -0.93 17.60
C TYR A 375 10.50 -1.28 17.12
N ASP A 376 10.63 -1.84 15.92
CA ASP A 376 11.89 -2.25 15.33
C ASP A 376 12.84 -1.06 15.10
N GLY A 377 12.29 0.15 15.00
CA GLY A 377 13.06 1.40 14.82
C GLY A 377 14.17 1.58 15.85
N MET A 378 13.97 1.14 17.09
CA MET A 378 15.01 1.23 18.12
C MET A 378 16.29 0.44 17.79
N PHE A 379 16.22 -0.56 16.89
CA PHE A 379 17.35 -1.39 16.48
C PHE A 379 17.95 -0.97 15.14
N TYR A 380 17.13 -0.44 14.24
CA TYR A 380 17.51 -0.23 12.83
C TYR A 380 17.67 1.25 12.46
N LEU A 381 17.03 2.18 13.18
CA LEU A 381 17.18 3.62 12.93
C LEU A 381 18.55 4.12 13.41
N PRO A 382 19.14 5.13 12.72
CA PRO A 382 20.39 5.73 13.16
C PRO A 382 20.21 6.60 14.39
N MET A 383 21.27 6.75 15.18
CA MET A 383 21.33 7.79 16.21
C MET A 383 21.47 9.17 15.57
N ILE A 384 20.69 10.13 16.04
CA ILE A 384 20.65 11.50 15.53
C ILE A 384 21.07 12.47 16.62
N THR A 385 21.99 13.38 16.30
CA THR A 385 22.36 14.49 17.17
C THR A 385 21.79 15.79 16.62
N PHE A 386 20.97 16.45 17.40
CA PHE A 386 20.55 17.83 17.18
C PHE A 386 21.60 18.76 17.78
N VAL A 387 22.19 19.61 16.94
CA VAL A 387 23.09 20.67 17.40
C VAL A 387 22.35 22.01 17.32
N ILE A 388 22.20 22.68 18.45
CA ILE A 388 21.40 23.90 18.59
C ILE A 388 22.29 25.04 19.06
N PRO A 389 22.89 25.83 18.15
CA PRO A 389 23.48 27.11 18.52
C PRO A 389 22.38 28.05 19.03
N THR A 390 22.61 28.72 20.15
CA THR A 390 21.62 29.62 20.77
C THR A 390 22.27 30.88 21.34
N LEU A 391 21.52 31.98 21.28
CA LEU A 391 21.92 33.25 21.87
C LEU A 391 20.67 33.92 22.47
N GLY A 392 20.59 34.05 23.78
CA GLY A 392 19.68 34.91 24.51
C GLY A 392 18.18 34.68 24.32
N ARG A 393 17.73 33.48 23.92
CA ARG A 393 16.30 33.17 23.66
C ARG A 393 15.82 31.89 24.37
N PRO A 394 15.70 31.92 25.72
CA PRO A 394 15.40 30.72 26.50
C PRO A 394 14.04 30.10 26.19
N GLU A 395 13.01 30.90 25.92
CA GLU A 395 11.68 30.39 25.56
C GLU A 395 11.66 29.70 24.17
N GLY A 396 12.37 30.28 23.21
CA GLY A 396 12.53 29.68 21.88
C GLY A 396 13.31 28.36 21.97
N LEU A 397 14.41 28.34 22.70
CA LEU A 397 15.20 27.12 22.95
C LEU A 397 14.32 26.03 23.60
N LYS A 398 13.53 26.40 24.62
CA LYS A 398 12.63 25.47 25.28
C LYS A 398 11.63 24.86 24.28
N ARG A 399 10.98 25.68 23.45
CA ARG A 399 10.05 25.22 22.42
C ARG A 399 10.72 24.26 21.43
N CYS A 400 11.92 24.59 20.95
CA CYS A 400 12.69 23.72 20.05
C CYS A 400 12.98 22.37 20.71
N VAL A 401 13.51 22.35 21.93
CA VAL A 401 13.84 21.13 22.67
C VAL A 401 12.59 20.30 22.96
N ASP A 402 11.49 20.93 23.36
CA ASP A 402 10.22 20.23 23.63
C ASP A 402 9.68 19.58 22.35
N SER A 403 9.79 20.24 21.19
CA SER A 403 9.39 19.67 19.90
C SER A 403 10.25 18.47 19.49
N ILE A 404 11.55 18.50 19.77
CA ILE A 404 12.47 17.38 19.52
C ILE A 404 12.08 16.17 20.39
N LYS A 405 11.73 16.40 21.67
CA LYS A 405 11.26 15.34 22.57
C LYS A 405 9.91 14.76 22.18
N ALA A 406 9.10 15.50 21.40
CA ALA A 406 7.80 15.06 20.89
C ALA A 406 7.87 14.37 19.53
N LEU A 407 9.06 14.15 18.97
CA LEU A 407 9.24 13.46 17.69
C LEU A 407 8.76 12.00 17.76
N ASP A 408 8.14 11.55 16.69
CA ASP A 408 7.82 10.12 16.44
C ASP A 408 9.11 9.36 16.02
N TYR A 409 10.07 9.36 16.94
CA TYR A 409 11.40 8.77 16.79
C TYR A 409 11.86 8.19 18.14
N PRO A 410 12.56 7.04 18.19
CA PRO A 410 13.02 6.46 19.45
C PRO A 410 13.89 7.42 20.23
N GLN A 411 13.43 7.83 21.42
CA GLN A 411 14.09 8.89 22.21
C GLN A 411 15.49 8.51 22.68
N ASN A 412 15.77 7.21 22.83
CA ASN A 412 17.14 6.70 23.14
C ASN A 412 18.13 6.84 21.97
N LEU A 413 17.64 7.16 20.76
CA LEU A 413 18.44 7.43 19.57
C LEU A 413 18.55 8.93 19.25
N ILE A 414 18.06 9.81 20.14
CA ILE A 414 18.16 11.26 20.02
C ILE A 414 19.20 11.79 21.03
N GLU A 415 20.13 12.56 20.54
CA GLU A 415 21.05 13.37 21.35
C GLU A 415 20.81 14.85 21.05
N ILE A 416 20.76 15.67 22.08
CA ILE A 416 20.58 17.12 21.95
C ILE A 416 21.82 17.80 22.53
N ILE A 417 22.53 18.58 21.73
CA ILE A 417 23.68 19.38 22.11
C ILE A 417 23.33 20.84 21.91
N VAL A 418 23.21 21.57 23.02
CA VAL A 418 23.00 23.02 22.99
C VAL A 418 24.36 23.71 23.11
N LYS A 419 24.64 24.63 22.20
CA LYS A 419 25.84 25.48 22.22
C LYS A 419 25.43 26.93 22.42
N GLU A 420 25.65 27.42 23.60
CA GLU A 420 25.29 28.79 23.99
C GLU A 420 26.37 29.78 23.57
N ASP A 421 25.96 30.83 22.88
CA ASP A 421 26.81 31.97 22.52
C ASP A 421 26.65 33.09 23.55
N SER A 422 27.55 34.04 23.56
CA SER A 422 27.55 35.18 24.47
C SER A 422 27.48 36.50 23.72
N PHE A 423 26.73 37.47 24.23
CA PHE A 423 26.66 38.82 23.64
C PHE A 423 27.99 39.55 23.76
N GLU A 424 28.79 39.26 24.81
CA GLU A 424 30.06 39.92 25.09
C GLU A 424 31.22 39.32 24.29
N ASN A 425 31.25 37.99 24.15
CA ASN A 425 32.31 37.24 23.48
C ASN A 425 31.74 36.28 22.47
N ARG A 426 31.23 36.81 21.36
CA ARG A 426 30.52 36.01 20.36
C ARG A 426 31.45 35.08 19.58
N VAL A 427 31.10 33.82 19.54
CA VAL A 427 31.78 32.74 18.80
C VAL A 427 31.22 32.61 17.36
N GLY A 428 29.93 32.78 17.19
CA GLY A 428 29.21 32.66 15.95
C GLY A 428 28.73 31.23 15.62
N VAL A 429 27.64 31.15 14.84
CA VAL A 429 26.94 29.90 14.53
C VAL A 429 27.85 28.85 13.87
N PRO A 430 28.70 29.15 12.86
CA PRO A 430 29.57 28.16 12.22
C PRO A 430 30.52 27.46 13.21
N LYS A 431 31.14 28.20 14.10
CA LYS A 431 32.08 27.65 15.09
C LYS A 431 31.36 26.84 16.17
N LEU A 432 30.19 27.30 16.63
CA LEU A 432 29.39 26.58 17.62
C LEU A 432 28.86 25.26 17.03
N LEU A 433 28.43 25.27 15.78
CA LEU A 433 27.99 24.05 15.08
C LEU A 433 29.16 23.06 14.95
N LYS A 434 30.35 23.54 14.57
CA LYS A 434 31.57 22.71 14.49
C LYS A 434 31.91 22.06 15.83
N GLN A 435 31.83 22.82 16.94
CA GLN A 435 32.03 22.28 18.29
C GLN A 435 31.00 21.20 18.64
N GLY A 436 29.69 21.46 18.36
CA GLY A 436 28.63 20.50 18.61
C GLY A 436 28.78 19.21 17.79
N VAL A 437 29.19 19.33 16.51
CA VAL A 437 29.50 18.17 15.66
C VAL A 437 30.68 17.36 16.23
N ALA A 438 31.71 18.00 16.73
CA ALA A 438 32.86 17.29 17.30
C ALA A 438 32.49 16.49 18.56
N GLU A 439 31.52 16.95 19.35
CA GLU A 439 31.04 16.29 20.58
C GLU A 439 29.96 15.23 20.30
N SER A 440 29.33 15.26 19.10
CA SER A 440 28.17 14.44 18.74
C SER A 440 28.49 12.95 18.65
N LYS A 441 27.57 12.11 19.13
CA LYS A 441 27.63 10.64 18.99
C LYS A 441 26.80 10.13 17.81
N GLY A 442 25.78 10.89 17.39
CA GLY A 442 24.87 10.49 16.31
C GLY A 442 25.59 10.27 14.98
N GLU A 443 25.07 9.38 14.18
CA GLU A 443 25.49 9.16 12.80
C GLU A 443 25.06 10.31 11.89
N TRP A 444 23.91 10.90 12.23
CA TRP A 444 23.34 12.04 11.54
C TRP A 444 23.35 13.27 12.44
N ILE A 445 23.63 14.40 11.86
CA ILE A 445 23.60 15.72 12.51
C ILE A 445 22.41 16.49 11.95
N VAL A 446 21.58 17.03 12.84
CA VAL A 446 20.54 18.00 12.51
C VAL A 446 21.02 19.38 12.97
N SER A 447 21.13 20.32 12.03
CA SER A 447 21.31 21.73 12.35
C SER A 447 19.95 22.32 12.70
N ALA A 448 19.78 22.68 13.97
CA ALA A 448 18.58 23.32 14.49
C ALA A 448 18.92 24.68 15.08
N SER A 449 17.93 25.55 15.26
CA SER A 449 18.08 26.83 15.94
C SER A 449 17.03 27.02 17.05
N ASN A 450 17.24 27.97 17.94
CA ASN A 450 16.31 28.22 19.03
C ASN A 450 14.96 28.82 18.63
N ASP A 451 14.74 29.08 17.33
CA ASP A 451 13.50 29.57 16.74
C ASP A 451 12.84 28.52 15.81
N THR A 452 13.24 27.24 15.94
CA THR A 452 12.62 26.14 15.20
C THR A 452 11.67 25.29 16.07
N GLU A 453 10.67 24.66 15.43
CA GLU A 453 9.77 23.67 16.03
C GLU A 453 9.58 22.51 15.04
N PHE A 454 10.05 21.32 15.41
CA PHE A 454 9.96 20.13 14.58
C PHE A 454 8.57 19.49 14.67
N THR A 455 8.00 19.09 13.52
CA THR A 455 6.77 18.30 13.54
C THR A 455 7.07 16.81 13.85
N PRO A 456 6.12 16.05 14.43
CA PRO A 456 6.40 14.69 14.92
C PRO A 456 7.07 13.75 13.93
N LYS A 457 6.72 13.81 12.65
CA LYS A 457 7.25 12.92 11.59
C LYS A 457 8.44 13.51 10.81
N SER A 458 8.87 14.74 11.08
CA SER A 458 9.86 15.45 10.26
C SER A 458 11.17 14.68 10.07
N ILE A 459 11.66 13.99 11.09
CA ILE A 459 12.92 13.24 11.02
C ILE A 459 12.78 11.94 10.23
N ILE A 460 11.68 11.22 10.39
CA ILE A 460 11.41 10.00 9.59
C ILE A 460 11.26 10.36 8.13
N GLU A 461 10.50 11.40 7.80
CA GLU A 461 10.32 11.87 6.42
C GLU A 461 11.66 12.32 5.79
N ALA A 462 12.50 13.01 6.57
CA ALA A 462 13.83 13.41 6.15
C ALA A 462 14.73 12.19 5.84
N LEU A 463 14.77 11.18 6.73
CA LEU A 463 15.56 9.96 6.54
C LEU A 463 15.11 9.18 5.31
N LEU A 464 13.79 9.03 5.11
CA LEU A 464 13.23 8.33 3.96
C LEU A 464 13.56 9.02 2.63
N SER A 465 13.76 10.34 2.64
CA SER A 465 14.06 11.12 1.44
C SER A 465 15.56 11.28 1.16
N ALA A 466 16.44 10.92 2.08
CA ALA A 466 17.88 11.22 2.03
C ALA A 466 18.80 9.99 1.98
N PRO A 467 18.67 9.07 1.02
CA PRO A 467 19.55 7.90 0.91
C PRO A 467 21.03 8.30 0.76
N ASP A 468 21.28 9.45 0.11
CA ASP A 468 22.62 9.94 -0.19
C ASP A 468 23.29 10.71 0.96
N GLY A 469 22.59 10.88 2.08
CA GLY A 469 23.19 11.41 3.32
C GLY A 469 23.04 12.91 3.54
N PHE A 470 22.18 13.61 2.77
CA PHE A 470 21.84 15.01 2.99
C PHE A 470 20.38 15.32 2.64
N VAL A 471 19.72 16.12 3.47
CA VAL A 471 18.39 16.66 3.19
C VAL A 471 18.15 17.98 3.93
N SER A 472 17.53 18.93 3.24
CA SER A 472 17.00 20.15 3.82
C SER A 472 15.54 19.97 4.21
N PHE A 473 15.15 20.53 5.36
CA PHE A 473 13.78 20.54 5.84
C PHE A 473 12.93 21.58 5.11
N ASN A 474 11.63 21.35 5.09
CA ASN A 474 10.65 22.33 4.63
C ASN A 474 10.29 23.27 5.78
N THR A 475 10.84 24.47 5.75
CA THR A 475 10.56 25.54 6.74
C THR A 475 9.36 26.40 6.34
N GLY A 476 8.84 26.24 5.12
CA GLY A 476 7.82 27.12 4.53
C GLY A 476 8.42 28.41 3.93
N ASP A 477 9.72 28.63 4.07
CA ASP A 477 10.39 29.79 3.48
C ASP A 477 10.57 29.58 1.97
N LEU A 478 9.98 30.48 1.20
CA LEU A 478 10.12 30.51 -0.26
C LEU A 478 11.19 31.53 -0.66
N TYR A 479 12.38 31.05 -0.96
CA TYR A 479 13.39 31.87 -1.61
C TYR A 479 13.18 31.83 -3.14
N PRO A 480 13.02 32.99 -3.81
CA PRO A 480 12.71 33.06 -5.24
C PRO A 480 13.81 32.51 -6.14
N ASP A 481 15.04 32.49 -5.65
CA ASP A 481 16.17 31.87 -6.32
C ASP A 481 16.55 30.56 -5.60
N GLU A 482 16.94 29.56 -6.34
CA GLU A 482 17.39 28.27 -5.81
C GLU A 482 18.76 28.36 -5.05
N SER A 483 19.21 29.56 -4.70
CA SER A 483 20.54 29.81 -4.14
C SER A 483 20.66 29.42 -2.67
N ASN A 484 19.54 29.40 -1.95
CA ASN A 484 19.52 28.97 -0.54
C ASN A 484 18.26 28.17 -0.23
N GLN A 485 18.40 26.88 0.02
CA GLN A 485 17.32 26.00 0.43
C GLN A 485 17.71 25.10 1.60
N CYS A 486 18.71 25.43 2.39
CA CYS A 486 19.19 24.60 3.48
C CYS A 486 19.50 25.35 4.78
N GLU A 487 18.61 26.24 5.21
CA GLU A 487 18.73 26.91 6.52
C GLU A 487 18.75 25.89 7.67
N HIS A 488 17.86 24.89 7.56
CA HIS A 488 17.79 23.76 8.49
C HIS A 488 17.85 22.46 7.69
N PHE A 489 18.73 21.58 8.11
CA PHE A 489 19.04 20.36 7.35
C PHE A 489 19.46 19.22 8.28
N MET A 490 19.48 18.04 7.69
CA MET A 490 20.06 16.84 8.27
C MET A 490 21.16 16.31 7.35
N ILE A 491 22.33 16.01 7.91
CA ILE A 491 23.52 15.56 7.18
C ILE A 491 24.18 14.39 7.89
N ARG A 492 24.63 13.39 7.13
CA ARG A 492 25.34 12.23 7.65
C ARG A 492 26.83 12.54 7.85
N LYS A 493 27.44 12.01 8.91
CA LYS A 493 28.84 12.29 9.26
C LYS A 493 29.86 11.95 8.18
N ASP A 494 29.62 10.91 7.36
CA ASP A 494 30.51 10.58 6.26
C ASP A 494 30.52 11.66 5.15
N ILE A 495 29.40 12.37 4.96
CA ILE A 495 29.35 13.53 4.05
C ILE A 495 30.13 14.72 4.67
N ILE A 496 29.98 14.95 5.98
CA ILE A 496 30.78 15.98 6.67
C ILE A 496 32.28 15.69 6.50
N ALA A 497 32.69 14.43 6.64
CA ALA A 497 34.08 14.03 6.43
C ALA A 497 34.58 14.29 5.00
N LYS A 498 33.70 14.17 3.99
CA LYS A 498 34.03 14.46 2.57
C LYS A 498 34.18 15.94 2.29
N ILE A 499 33.39 16.82 2.93
CA ILE A 499 33.38 18.26 2.69
C ILE A 499 34.26 19.06 3.68
N GLY A 500 34.84 18.37 4.68
CA GLY A 500 35.69 18.93 5.74
C GLY A 500 34.91 19.51 6.91
N GLU A 501 33.95 20.35 6.69
CA GLU A 501 33.10 20.95 7.73
C GLU A 501 31.73 21.33 7.13
N ILE A 502 30.71 21.40 8.00
CA ILE A 502 29.35 21.76 7.58
C ILE A 502 29.34 23.21 7.12
N PHE A 503 29.60 24.11 8.04
CA PHE A 503 29.75 25.54 7.77
C PHE A 503 31.20 25.95 7.85
N ASP A 504 31.65 26.71 6.88
CA ASP A 504 32.99 27.29 6.85
C ASP A 504 33.11 28.29 7.98
N THR A 505 34.08 28.07 8.87
CA THR A 505 34.28 28.85 10.08
C THR A 505 34.89 30.25 9.88
N ASP A 506 35.21 30.60 8.63
CA ASP A 506 35.57 31.96 8.25
C ASP A 506 34.34 32.90 8.24
N PHE A 507 33.11 32.34 8.04
CA PHE A 507 31.89 33.13 8.16
C PHE A 507 31.57 33.48 9.60
N PHE A 508 30.96 34.64 9.75
CA PHE A 508 30.46 35.05 11.05
C PHE A 508 29.02 34.50 11.29
N HIS A 509 28.14 34.67 10.31
CA HIS A 509 26.76 34.22 10.43
C HIS A 509 26.08 33.93 9.06
N CYS A 510 26.13 34.87 8.12
CA CYS A 510 25.33 34.83 6.89
C CYS A 510 26.05 34.09 5.76
N GLY A 511 25.28 33.39 4.89
CA GLY A 511 25.78 32.79 3.65
C GLY A 511 26.49 31.43 3.79
N CYS A 512 26.75 30.96 5.00
CA CYS A 512 27.36 29.65 5.24
C CYS A 512 26.46 28.50 4.77
N ASP A 513 25.16 28.64 4.88
CA ASP A 513 24.10 27.75 4.37
C ASP A 513 24.04 27.76 2.83
N ASN A 514 24.17 28.92 2.18
CA ASN A 514 24.27 29.03 0.73
C ASN A 514 25.49 28.26 0.18
N LEU A 515 26.65 28.39 0.85
CA LEU A 515 27.86 27.67 0.48
C LEU A 515 27.68 26.15 0.66
N LEU A 516 27.07 25.72 1.78
CA LEU A 516 26.75 24.32 2.00
C LEU A 516 25.85 23.76 0.92
N TRP A 517 24.76 24.48 0.56
CA TRP A 517 23.85 24.06 -0.50
C TRP A 517 24.57 23.91 -1.85
N ALA A 518 25.48 24.84 -2.18
CA ALA A 518 26.29 24.74 -3.39
C ALA A 518 27.22 23.50 -3.36
N LYS A 519 27.86 23.21 -2.22
CA LYS A 519 28.65 21.97 -2.03
C LYS A 519 27.80 20.72 -2.25
N MET A 520 26.57 20.68 -1.72
CA MET A 520 25.65 19.55 -1.89
C MET A 520 25.18 19.40 -3.36
N LYS A 521 24.91 20.52 -4.06
CA LYS A 521 24.63 20.52 -5.50
C LYS A 521 25.81 19.94 -6.31
N LYS A 522 27.03 20.35 -5.99
CA LYS A 522 28.25 19.83 -6.66
C LYS A 522 28.43 18.32 -6.44
N LEU A 523 28.08 17.80 -5.27
CA LEU A 523 28.10 16.37 -4.96
C LEU A 523 26.91 15.61 -5.58
N GLY A 524 25.92 16.28 -6.16
CA GLY A 524 24.71 15.67 -6.73
C GLY A 524 23.72 15.14 -5.68
N ILE A 525 23.83 15.57 -4.42
CA ILE A 525 23.01 15.09 -3.29
C ILE A 525 22.13 16.18 -2.65
N ALA A 526 22.11 17.38 -3.21
CA ALA A 526 21.25 18.47 -2.73
C ALA A 526 19.78 18.09 -2.87
N LYS A 527 19.06 18.00 -1.75
CA LYS A 527 17.64 17.61 -1.73
C LYS A 527 16.90 18.34 -0.62
N ARG A 528 15.70 18.82 -0.93
CA ARG A 528 14.72 19.32 0.04
C ARG A 528 13.58 18.32 0.16
N CYS A 529 13.12 18.05 1.36
CA CYS A 529 11.99 17.18 1.62
C CYS A 529 10.76 17.99 2.02
N GLU A 530 9.79 18.08 1.13
CA GLU A 530 8.56 18.85 1.36
C GLU A 530 7.71 18.31 2.51
N LYS A 531 7.82 17.01 2.84
CA LYS A 531 7.10 16.37 3.95
C LYS A 531 7.80 16.54 5.30
N ALA A 532 9.10 16.80 5.32
CA ALA A 532 9.89 17.01 6.54
C ALA A 532 9.71 18.45 7.04
N ILE A 533 8.56 18.73 7.65
CA ILE A 533 8.15 20.07 8.03
C ILE A 533 8.80 20.49 9.36
N VAL A 534 9.44 21.65 9.35
CA VAL A 534 9.98 22.34 10.54
C VAL A 534 9.44 23.78 10.52
N LYS A 535 8.68 24.15 11.54
CA LYS A 535 8.24 25.56 11.67
C LYS A 535 9.43 26.40 12.08
N HIS A 536 9.67 27.47 11.37
CA HIS A 536 10.75 28.41 11.62
C HIS A 536 10.17 29.76 12.02
N TYR A 537 10.30 30.13 13.29
CA TYR A 537 9.77 31.37 13.86
C TYR A 537 10.66 32.57 13.57
N HIS A 538 11.13 32.66 12.33
CA HIS A 538 11.93 33.76 11.86
C HIS A 538 11.05 34.85 11.25
N PHE A 539 11.50 36.10 11.28
CA PHE A 539 10.76 37.24 10.74
C PHE A 539 10.40 37.11 9.25
N ALA A 540 11.18 36.37 8.50
CA ALA A 540 10.92 36.12 7.08
C ALA A 540 9.62 35.34 6.82
N GLN A 541 9.14 34.54 7.80
CA GLN A 541 7.91 33.76 7.70
C GLN A 541 6.64 34.55 8.00
N THR A 542 6.73 35.62 8.79
CA THR A 542 5.55 36.42 9.19
C THR A 542 4.97 37.28 8.05
N GLY A 543 5.45 37.03 6.81
CA GLY A 543 5.03 37.71 5.59
C GLY A 543 5.77 39.02 5.38
N ARG A 544 6.62 39.07 4.37
CA ARG A 544 7.41 40.26 3.96
C ARG A 544 6.60 41.55 3.78
N ALA A 545 5.25 41.43 3.71
CA ALA A 545 4.36 42.56 3.51
C ALA A 545 4.01 43.34 4.80
N ASN A 546 4.21 42.78 6.00
CA ASN A 546 3.72 43.37 7.26
C ASN A 546 4.77 43.45 8.38
N VAL A 547 6.04 43.25 8.08
CA VAL A 547 7.08 43.34 9.11
C VAL A 547 7.59 44.77 9.20
N ASP A 548 7.37 45.38 10.36
CA ASP A 548 8.02 46.64 10.71
C ASP A 548 9.51 46.37 10.88
N PHE A 549 10.28 46.59 9.82
CA PHE A 549 11.75 46.44 9.77
C PHE A 549 12.46 47.16 10.91
N LYS A 550 11.88 48.27 11.40
CA LYS A 550 12.40 49.02 12.55
C LYS A 550 12.27 48.24 13.85
N LYS A 551 11.25 47.40 14.00
CA LYS A 551 11.06 46.57 15.20
C LYS A 551 11.99 45.35 15.22
N LEU A 552 12.41 44.88 14.07
CA LEU A 552 13.33 43.75 13.89
C LEU A 552 14.80 44.17 14.14
N VAL A 553 15.18 45.35 13.68
CA VAL A 553 16.50 45.93 13.91
C VAL A 553 16.69 46.28 15.40
N SER A 554 15.63 46.31 16.19
CA SER A 554 15.70 46.51 17.66
C SER A 554 15.87 45.22 18.49
N ASP A 555 15.86 44.02 17.86
CA ASP A 555 16.21 42.76 18.55
C ASP A 555 17.74 42.62 18.56
N PRO A 556 18.40 42.67 19.73
CA PRO A 556 19.86 42.63 19.84
C PRO A 556 20.48 41.40 19.17
N VAL A 557 19.75 40.29 19.07
CA VAL A 557 20.22 39.06 18.42
C VAL A 557 20.36 39.25 16.93
N TYR A 558 19.38 39.90 16.29
CA TYR A 558 19.42 40.15 14.84
C TYR A 558 20.39 41.29 14.47
N GLU A 559 20.43 42.34 15.26
CA GLU A 559 21.41 43.41 15.07
C GLU A 559 22.83 42.84 15.05
N LEU A 560 23.13 41.95 15.98
CA LEU A 560 24.42 41.31 16.08
C LEU A 560 24.63 40.26 14.95
N ALA A 561 23.59 39.49 14.58
CA ALA A 561 23.67 38.51 13.49
C ALA A 561 24.03 39.15 12.14
N TYR A 562 23.48 40.30 11.86
CA TYR A 562 23.69 41.03 10.60
C TYR A 562 24.82 42.06 10.63
N SER A 563 25.54 42.21 11.77
CA SER A 563 26.63 43.19 11.90
C SER A 563 27.77 43.00 10.90
N HIS A 564 28.00 41.76 10.41
CA HIS A 564 29.06 41.41 9.44
C HIS A 564 28.50 40.94 8.09
N ILE A 565 27.28 41.33 7.74
CA ILE A 565 26.59 40.81 6.55
C ILE A 565 27.33 41.12 5.23
N GLU A 566 27.95 42.27 5.11
CA GLU A 566 28.69 42.67 3.87
C GLU A 566 29.99 41.86 3.75
N GLU A 567 30.70 41.63 4.85
CA GLU A 567 31.89 40.79 4.88
C GLU A 567 31.59 39.35 4.54
N ASP A 568 30.52 38.77 5.12
CA ASP A 568 30.04 37.42 4.85
C ASP A 568 29.59 37.27 3.38
N ARG A 569 28.93 38.28 2.80
CA ARG A 569 28.53 38.30 1.37
C ARG A 569 29.72 38.30 0.42
N ALA A 570 30.74 39.13 0.74
CA ALA A 570 31.97 39.17 -0.03
C ALA A 570 32.73 37.84 0.04
N LEU A 571 32.77 37.23 1.21
CA LEU A 571 33.37 35.93 1.45
C LEU A 571 32.61 34.83 0.69
N LEU A 572 31.26 34.82 0.74
CA LEU A 572 30.45 33.87 -0.02
C LEU A 572 30.74 33.93 -1.52
N LYS A 573 30.76 35.14 -2.11
CA LYS A 573 31.09 35.33 -3.53
C LYS A 573 32.45 34.75 -3.88
N LYS A 574 33.44 34.94 -3.03
CA LYS A 574 34.79 34.37 -3.21
C LYS A 574 34.77 32.86 -3.14
N LYS A 575 34.16 32.27 -2.09
CA LYS A 575 34.13 30.83 -1.88
C LYS A 575 33.30 30.08 -2.94
N LEU A 576 32.23 30.69 -3.47
CA LEU A 576 31.46 30.15 -4.60
C LEU A 576 32.25 30.15 -5.92
N ALA A 577 33.13 31.11 -6.12
CA ALA A 577 34.01 31.15 -7.31
C ALA A 577 35.14 30.09 -7.22
N GLU A 578 35.53 29.68 -6.02
CA GLU A 578 36.54 28.64 -5.77
C GLU A 578 35.93 27.20 -5.82
N LEU A 579 34.62 27.08 -5.69
CA LEU A 579 33.91 25.82 -5.70
C LEU A 579 33.69 25.26 -7.09
#